data_e96684827378d21b11d0f1d022b5c149
#
_entry.id   e96684827378d21b11d0f1d022b5c149
#
_cell.length_a   1.000
_cell.length_b   1.000
_cell.length_c   1.000
_cell.angle_alpha   90.00
_cell.angle_beta   90.00
_cell.angle_gamma   90.00
#
_symmetry.space_group_name_H-M   'P 1'
#
loop_
_entity.id
_entity.type
_entity.pdbx_description
1 polymer ?
#
loop_
_entity_poly.entity_id
_entity_poly.type
_entity_poly.pdbx_seq_one_letter_code
_entity_poly.pdbx_strand_id
1 'polypeptide(L)'
;MTSYLEVISLAQAKNYLRIDDGMTADDAFIESMIKASLQWIEEYTRHILVERDFTLYAPAQTNCEGQYIYYVYHYPIVSALPDAEKTTRNLYTKYYTSEEELVITAGYDDLTLVPEAIVQAAYAILQVWYYNSEKTIQSNLVPDSVKFALDPYRRFPLF
;
A
#
# COMPACT_ATOMS: atom_id res chain seq x y z
N MET A 1 12.67 9.28 -4.82
CA MET A 1 11.48 8.43 -5.08
C MET A 1 11.80 7.07 -4.49
N THR A 2 11.16 6.72 -3.40
CA THR A 2 11.27 5.39 -2.78
C THR A 2 10.78 4.31 -3.77
N SER A 3 11.38 3.14 -3.69
CA SER A 3 11.03 1.99 -4.54
C SER A 3 10.54 0.83 -3.68
N TYR A 4 9.69 -0.04 -4.19
CA TYR A 4 9.30 -1.27 -3.49
C TYR A 4 10.50 -2.14 -3.11
N LEU A 5 11.59 -2.10 -3.89
CA LEU A 5 12.82 -2.83 -3.59
C LEU A 5 13.65 -2.21 -2.43
N GLU A 6 13.28 -1.01 -1.99
CA GLU A 6 13.83 -0.41 -0.76
C GLU A 6 13.06 -0.89 0.47
N VAL A 7 11.76 -1.24 0.32
CA VAL A 7 10.96 -1.87 1.39
C VAL A 7 11.43 -3.30 1.66
N ILE A 8 11.61 -4.08 0.59
CA ILE A 8 12.17 -5.44 0.63
C ILE A 8 13.19 -5.57 -0.49
N SER A 9 14.46 -5.69 -0.13
CA SER A 9 15.52 -5.88 -1.12
C SER A 9 15.53 -7.32 -1.66
N LEU A 10 16.08 -7.48 -2.88
CA LEU A 10 16.25 -8.79 -3.49
C LEU A 10 17.05 -9.76 -2.58
N ALA A 11 18.11 -9.27 -1.93
CA ALA A 11 18.93 -10.08 -1.03
C ALA A 11 18.13 -10.57 0.19
N GLN A 12 17.29 -9.71 0.78
CA GLN A 12 16.41 -10.09 1.89
C GLN A 12 15.37 -11.14 1.43
N ALA A 13 14.78 -10.97 0.25
CA ALA A 13 13.83 -11.92 -0.32
C ALA A 13 14.46 -13.28 -0.58
N LYS A 14 15.67 -13.32 -1.19
CA LYS A 14 16.43 -14.56 -1.43
C LYS A 14 16.76 -15.25 -0.11
N ASN A 15 17.22 -14.52 0.89
CA ASN A 15 17.50 -15.09 2.21
C ASN A 15 16.24 -15.72 2.84
N TYR A 16 15.11 -15.04 2.76
CA TYR A 16 13.83 -15.57 3.26
C TYR A 16 13.40 -16.84 2.51
N LEU A 17 13.54 -16.86 1.20
CA LEU A 17 13.25 -18.02 0.33
C LEU A 17 14.32 -19.12 0.43
N ARG A 18 15.42 -18.90 1.14
CA ARG A 18 16.57 -19.81 1.25
C ARG A 18 17.23 -20.11 -0.11
N ILE A 19 17.33 -19.09 -0.95
CA ILE A 19 18.00 -19.12 -2.24
C ILE A 19 19.41 -18.58 -2.05
N ASP A 20 20.40 -19.28 -2.61
CA ASP A 20 21.81 -18.85 -2.60
C ASP A 20 21.96 -17.53 -3.37
N ASP A 21 22.70 -16.58 -2.83
CA ASP A 21 22.95 -15.29 -3.46
C ASP A 21 23.62 -15.42 -4.84
N GLY A 22 24.41 -16.47 -5.06
CA GLY A 22 25.04 -16.79 -6.34
C GLY A 22 24.06 -17.27 -7.43
N MET A 23 22.85 -17.68 -7.07
CA MET A 23 21.81 -18.08 -8.03
C MET A 23 21.06 -16.85 -8.54
N THR A 24 21.41 -16.38 -9.74
CA THR A 24 20.87 -15.15 -10.32
C THR A 24 19.80 -15.38 -11.39
N ALA A 25 19.54 -16.63 -11.75
CA ALA A 25 18.59 -16.96 -12.83
C ALA A 25 17.16 -16.46 -12.58
N ASP A 26 16.73 -16.44 -11.31
CA ASP A 26 15.38 -16.06 -10.91
C ASP A 26 15.29 -14.61 -10.38
N ASP A 27 16.38 -13.86 -10.36
CA ASP A 27 16.43 -12.53 -9.71
C ASP A 27 15.34 -11.58 -10.23
N ALA A 28 15.21 -11.45 -11.56
CA ALA A 28 14.19 -10.61 -12.17
C ALA A 28 12.75 -11.08 -11.84
N PHE A 29 12.56 -12.38 -11.73
CA PHE A 29 11.27 -12.96 -11.35
C PHE A 29 10.94 -12.66 -9.89
N ILE A 30 11.89 -12.85 -8.97
CA ILE A 30 11.74 -12.53 -7.56
C ILE A 30 11.45 -11.03 -7.36
N GLU A 31 12.17 -10.14 -8.05
CA GLU A 31 11.90 -8.70 -8.00
C GLU A 31 10.48 -8.35 -8.44
N SER A 32 9.98 -8.98 -9.50
CA SER A 32 8.60 -8.76 -9.95
C SER A 32 7.58 -9.22 -8.91
N MET A 33 7.84 -10.32 -8.23
CA MET A 33 6.98 -10.85 -7.17
C MET A 33 7.02 -9.99 -5.91
N ILE A 34 8.18 -9.41 -5.54
CA ILE A 34 8.27 -8.43 -4.45
C ILE A 34 7.34 -7.25 -4.72
N LYS A 35 7.46 -6.66 -5.93
CA LYS A 35 6.61 -5.53 -6.34
C LYS A 35 5.12 -5.90 -6.28
N ALA A 36 4.75 -7.04 -6.86
CA ALA A 36 3.37 -7.49 -6.90
C ALA A 36 2.80 -7.79 -5.50
N SER A 37 3.57 -8.40 -4.60
CA SER A 37 3.12 -8.69 -3.24
C SER A 37 2.88 -7.41 -2.42
N LEU A 38 3.78 -6.43 -2.53
CA LEU A 38 3.64 -5.15 -1.85
C LEU A 38 2.48 -4.32 -2.42
N GLN A 39 2.29 -4.30 -3.75
CA GLN A 39 1.13 -3.66 -4.38
C GLN A 39 -0.18 -4.30 -3.93
N TRP A 40 -0.24 -5.63 -3.85
CA TRP A 40 -1.42 -6.33 -3.35
C TRP A 40 -1.75 -5.91 -1.90
N ILE A 41 -0.73 -5.79 -1.05
CA ILE A 41 -0.90 -5.33 0.34
C ILE A 41 -1.39 -3.88 0.39
N GLU A 42 -0.83 -2.99 -0.42
CA GLU A 42 -1.30 -1.60 -0.51
C GLU A 42 -2.78 -1.52 -0.87
N GLU A 43 -3.21 -2.30 -1.87
CA GLU A 43 -4.62 -2.34 -2.26
C GLU A 43 -5.52 -2.94 -1.17
N TYR A 44 -5.04 -3.98 -0.49
CA TYR A 44 -5.79 -4.64 0.57
C TYR A 44 -5.96 -3.77 1.82
N THR A 45 -4.89 -3.07 2.23
CA THR A 45 -4.85 -2.32 3.49
C THR A 45 -5.14 -0.83 3.32
N ARG A 46 -4.92 -0.28 2.13
CA ARG A 46 -4.84 1.16 1.84
C ARG A 46 -3.65 1.87 2.50
N HIS A 47 -2.68 1.11 3.03
CA HIS A 47 -1.38 1.63 3.40
C HIS A 47 -0.53 1.78 2.15
N ILE A 48 -0.06 2.99 1.87
CA ILE A 48 0.80 3.31 0.74
C ILE A 48 2.24 3.18 1.20
N LEU A 49 2.95 2.20 0.67
CA LEU A 49 4.32 1.88 1.10
C LEU A 49 5.36 2.77 0.40
N VAL A 50 5.08 3.12 -0.84
CA VAL A 50 5.94 3.98 -1.67
C VAL A 50 5.24 5.31 -1.88
N GLU A 51 5.88 6.39 -1.44
CA GLU A 51 5.33 7.74 -1.54
C GLU A 51 4.97 8.11 -2.98
N ARG A 52 3.72 8.57 -3.17
CA ARG A 52 3.18 9.04 -4.46
C ARG A 52 1.97 9.95 -4.28
N ASP A 53 1.68 10.69 -5.35
CA ASP A 53 0.54 11.60 -5.39
C ASP A 53 -0.73 10.91 -5.90
N PHE A 54 -1.85 11.31 -5.31
CA PHE A 54 -3.20 10.91 -5.70
C PHE A 54 -4.03 12.16 -5.94
N THR A 55 -4.58 12.31 -7.15
CA THR A 55 -5.53 13.39 -7.46
C THR A 55 -6.95 12.90 -7.21
N LEU A 56 -7.66 13.59 -6.35
CA LEU A 56 -9.07 13.35 -6.07
C LEU A 56 -9.89 14.48 -6.67
N TYR A 57 -10.96 14.12 -7.36
CA TYR A 57 -11.89 15.07 -7.98
C TYR A 57 -13.12 15.29 -7.10
N ALA A 58 -13.68 16.49 -7.17
CA ALA A 58 -14.80 16.90 -6.37
C ALA A 58 -16.00 15.95 -6.47
N PRO A 59 -16.59 15.57 -5.33
CA PRO A 59 -17.87 14.87 -5.33
C PRO A 59 -18.97 15.80 -5.87
N ALA A 60 -20.08 15.21 -6.34
CA ALA A 60 -21.19 15.97 -6.94
C ALA A 60 -21.92 16.91 -5.96
N GLN A 61 -21.66 16.81 -4.66
CA GLN A 61 -22.37 17.57 -3.63
C GLN A 61 -21.40 18.30 -2.70
N THR A 62 -21.75 19.52 -2.34
CA THR A 62 -21.08 20.33 -1.34
C THR A 62 -21.81 20.27 0.00
N ASN A 63 -21.11 20.65 1.10
CA ASN A 63 -21.73 20.87 2.40
C ASN A 63 -22.57 22.18 2.40
N CYS A 64 -23.19 22.50 3.54
CA CYS A 64 -24.00 23.75 3.70
C CYS A 64 -23.15 25.02 3.60
N GLU A 65 -21.83 24.94 3.66
CA GLU A 65 -20.90 26.07 3.53
C GLU A 65 -20.33 26.19 2.09
N GLY A 66 -20.79 25.34 1.15
CA GLY A 66 -20.35 25.34 -0.23
C GLY A 66 -18.99 24.66 -0.46
N GLN A 67 -18.49 23.90 0.53
CA GLN A 67 -17.23 23.18 0.42
C GLN A 67 -17.46 21.73 -0.02
N TYR A 68 -16.53 21.20 -0.79
CA TYR A 68 -16.44 19.76 -1.09
C TYR A 68 -15.86 19.01 0.09
N ILE A 69 -16.33 17.77 0.30
CA ILE A 69 -15.85 16.87 1.35
C ILE A 69 -15.19 15.68 0.69
N TYR A 70 -13.86 15.59 0.82
CA TYR A 70 -13.07 14.48 0.31
C TYR A 70 -12.81 13.46 1.41
N TYR A 71 -13.11 12.20 1.14
CA TYR A 71 -12.82 11.08 2.03
C TYR A 71 -11.56 10.35 1.54
N VAL A 72 -10.50 10.43 2.33
CA VAL A 72 -9.21 9.84 2.01
C VAL A 72 -8.96 8.64 2.89
N TYR A 73 -8.78 7.49 2.27
CA TYR A 73 -8.52 6.23 2.94
C TYR A 73 -7.05 5.83 2.90
N HIS A 74 -6.26 6.48 2.05
CA HIS A 74 -4.82 6.24 1.95
C HIS A 74 -4.09 6.64 3.23
N TYR A 75 -3.06 5.89 3.60
CA TYR A 75 -2.26 6.14 4.80
C TYR A 75 -0.81 5.66 4.59
N PRO A 76 0.19 6.31 5.20
CA PRO A 76 0.10 7.60 5.85
C PRO A 76 -0.09 8.75 4.84
N ILE A 77 -0.65 9.87 5.28
CA ILE A 77 -0.77 11.07 4.46
C ILE A 77 0.37 12.01 4.84
N VAL A 78 1.20 12.37 3.88
CA VAL A 78 2.33 13.31 4.02
C VAL A 78 1.85 14.74 3.85
N SER A 79 1.15 15.02 2.75
CA SER A 79 0.66 16.37 2.44
C SER A 79 -0.66 16.34 1.66
N ALA A 80 -1.33 17.49 1.60
CA ALA A 80 -2.50 17.72 0.77
C ALA A 80 -2.41 19.11 0.16
N LEU A 81 -2.73 19.24 -1.13
CA LEU A 81 -2.72 20.49 -1.88
C LEU A 81 -4.05 20.65 -2.64
N PRO A 82 -4.75 21.78 -2.52
CA PRO A 82 -4.44 22.92 -1.62
C PRO A 82 -4.51 22.56 -0.14
N ASP A 83 -3.90 23.36 0.71
CA ASP A 83 -4.03 23.21 2.17
C ASP A 83 -5.49 23.38 2.55
N ALA A 84 -6.03 22.35 3.20
CA ALA A 84 -7.44 22.23 3.48
C ALA A 84 -7.68 21.83 4.93
N GLU A 85 -8.76 22.31 5.51
CA GLU A 85 -9.18 21.87 6.84
C GLU A 85 -9.38 20.35 6.83
N LYS A 86 -8.86 19.67 7.86
CA LYS A 86 -8.94 18.21 7.92
C LYS A 86 -9.44 17.69 9.27
N THR A 87 -10.19 16.61 9.20
CA THR A 87 -10.61 15.81 10.37
C THR A 87 -10.18 14.36 10.16
N THR A 88 -9.27 13.88 11.00
CA THR A 88 -8.78 12.50 10.92
C THR A 88 -9.59 11.58 11.84
N ARG A 89 -9.98 10.45 11.30
CA ARG A 89 -10.58 9.31 12.00
C ARG A 89 -9.72 8.06 11.79
N ASN A 90 -9.95 7.02 12.57
CA ASN A 90 -9.13 5.79 12.49
C ASN A 90 -9.05 5.17 11.08
N LEU A 91 -10.13 5.28 10.29
CA LEU A 91 -10.25 4.62 9.00
C LEU A 91 -10.09 5.57 7.80
N TYR A 92 -10.20 6.88 8.00
CA TYR A 92 -10.15 7.87 6.93
C TYR A 92 -9.79 9.26 7.46
N THR A 93 -9.35 10.12 6.56
CA THR A 93 -9.22 11.56 6.81
C THR A 93 -10.20 12.29 5.90
N LYS A 94 -10.98 13.24 6.45
CA LYS A 94 -11.82 14.15 5.70
C LYS A 94 -11.06 15.43 5.45
N TYR A 95 -11.13 15.92 4.21
CA TYR A 95 -10.69 17.26 3.85
C TYR A 95 -11.87 18.10 3.38
N TYR A 96 -11.86 19.37 3.76
CA TYR A 96 -12.89 20.35 3.43
C TYR A 96 -12.22 21.46 2.61
N THR A 97 -12.63 21.64 1.37
CA THR A 97 -12.09 22.66 0.46
C THR A 97 -13.14 23.11 -0.54
N SER A 98 -13.01 24.34 -1.04
CA SER A 98 -13.81 24.87 -2.16
C SER A 98 -13.25 24.45 -3.53
N GLU A 99 -12.07 23.88 -3.57
CA GLU A 99 -11.40 23.50 -4.81
C GLU A 99 -11.96 22.17 -5.35
N GLU A 100 -12.06 22.08 -6.68
CA GLU A 100 -12.57 20.89 -7.38
C GLU A 100 -11.56 19.74 -7.46
N GLU A 101 -10.30 20.00 -7.17
CA GLU A 101 -9.23 19.01 -7.14
C GLU A 101 -8.50 19.07 -5.81
N LEU A 102 -8.21 17.90 -5.24
CA LEU A 102 -7.38 17.74 -4.07
C LEU A 102 -6.27 16.74 -4.40
N VAL A 103 -5.03 17.20 -4.40
CA VAL A 103 -3.85 16.34 -4.56
C VAL A 103 -3.34 15.93 -3.19
N ILE A 104 -3.21 14.64 -2.96
CA ILE A 104 -2.73 14.08 -1.70
C ILE A 104 -1.46 13.31 -1.98
N THR A 105 -0.38 13.64 -1.27
CA THR A 105 0.81 12.82 -1.21
C THR A 105 0.66 11.84 -0.05
N ALA A 106 0.71 10.55 -0.34
CA ALA A 106 0.65 9.49 0.66
C ALA A 106 1.78 8.50 0.45
N GLY A 107 2.26 7.93 1.56
CA GLY A 107 3.33 6.95 1.60
C GLY A 107 4.24 7.15 2.81
N TYR A 108 5.08 6.16 3.08
CA TYR A 108 6.09 6.27 4.13
C TYR A 108 7.32 7.00 3.59
N ASP A 109 7.69 8.10 4.21
CA ASP A 109 8.94 8.86 3.98
C ASP A 109 10.14 8.13 4.60
N ASP A 110 9.90 7.44 5.72
CA ASP A 110 10.86 6.57 6.39
C ASP A 110 10.33 5.13 6.40
N LEU A 111 10.99 4.25 5.66
CA LEU A 111 10.59 2.84 5.53
C LEU A 111 10.72 2.05 6.83
N THR A 112 11.45 2.56 7.82
CA THR A 112 11.52 1.95 9.15
C THR A 112 10.20 2.07 9.93
N LEU A 113 9.33 2.98 9.50
CA LEU A 113 8.00 3.18 10.08
C LEU A 113 6.94 2.23 9.48
N VAL A 114 7.29 1.49 8.43
CA VAL A 114 6.39 0.46 7.87
C VAL A 114 6.16 -0.62 8.92
N PRO A 115 4.90 -0.94 9.26
CA PRO A 115 4.62 -1.97 10.25
C PRO A 115 5.24 -3.32 9.86
N GLU A 116 5.98 -3.93 10.78
CA GLU A 116 6.63 -5.22 10.55
C GLU A 116 5.65 -6.31 10.08
N ALA A 117 4.40 -6.26 10.54
CA ALA A 117 3.36 -7.18 10.09
C ALA A 117 3.09 -7.09 8.57
N ILE A 118 3.21 -5.91 7.99
CA ILE A 118 3.09 -5.69 6.53
C ILE A 118 4.26 -6.33 5.80
N VAL A 119 5.48 -6.15 6.31
CA VAL A 119 6.69 -6.74 5.72
C VAL A 119 6.65 -8.27 5.81
N GLN A 120 6.27 -8.82 6.95
CA GLN A 120 6.12 -10.27 7.14
C GLN A 120 5.01 -10.87 6.26
N ALA A 121 3.92 -10.15 6.08
CA ALA A 121 2.85 -10.54 5.16
C ALA A 121 3.34 -10.61 3.72
N ALA A 122 4.16 -9.64 3.28
CA ALA A 122 4.75 -9.65 1.95
C ALA A 122 5.69 -10.85 1.73
N TYR A 123 6.52 -11.18 2.72
CA TYR A 123 7.35 -12.38 2.66
C TYR A 123 6.52 -13.67 2.57
N ALA A 124 5.44 -13.77 3.33
CA ALA A 124 4.57 -14.94 3.29
C ALA A 124 3.86 -15.08 1.92
N ILE A 125 3.42 -13.98 1.33
CA ILE A 125 2.85 -13.97 -0.03
C ILE A 125 3.91 -14.39 -1.04
N LEU A 126 5.10 -13.78 -0.97
CA LEU A 126 6.22 -14.07 -1.86
C LEU A 126 6.59 -15.56 -1.83
N GLN A 127 6.66 -16.17 -0.64
CA GLN A 127 6.94 -17.59 -0.47
C GLN A 127 5.91 -18.47 -1.15
N VAL A 128 4.62 -18.18 -0.94
CA VAL A 128 3.53 -18.94 -1.55
C VAL A 128 3.57 -18.84 -3.07
N TRP A 129 3.79 -17.64 -3.60
CA TRP A 129 3.83 -17.42 -5.04
C TRP A 129 5.07 -18.05 -5.69
N TYR A 130 6.23 -17.94 -5.07
CA TYR A 130 7.47 -18.53 -5.60
C TYR A 130 7.38 -20.05 -5.72
N TYR A 131 6.95 -20.73 -4.65
CA TYR A 131 6.85 -22.19 -4.66
C TYR A 131 5.65 -22.74 -5.43
N ASN A 132 4.67 -21.88 -5.79
CA ASN A 132 3.52 -22.27 -6.62
C ASN A 132 3.58 -21.61 -8.01
N SER A 133 4.72 -21.15 -8.47
CA SER A 133 4.89 -20.40 -9.72
C SER A 133 4.47 -21.18 -10.97
N GLU A 134 4.49 -22.50 -10.93
CA GLU A 134 3.98 -23.38 -12.02
C GLU A 134 2.44 -23.39 -12.11
N LYS A 135 1.76 -23.01 -11.03
CA LYS A 135 0.31 -22.87 -11.00
C LYS A 135 0.00 -21.41 -11.24
N THR A 136 -0.61 -21.09 -12.38
CA THR A 136 -1.03 -19.74 -12.78
C THR A 136 -1.32 -18.84 -11.59
N ILE A 137 -0.66 -17.66 -11.53
CA ILE A 137 -0.87 -16.67 -10.48
C ILE A 137 -2.36 -16.30 -10.44
N GLN A 138 -3.09 -16.92 -9.53
CA GLN A 138 -4.45 -16.55 -9.23
C GLN A 138 -4.42 -15.67 -7.99
N SER A 139 -5.10 -14.53 -8.03
CA SER A 139 -5.27 -13.61 -6.90
C SER A 139 -5.78 -14.30 -5.62
N ASN A 140 -6.27 -15.54 -5.75
CA ASN A 140 -6.77 -16.39 -4.66
C ASN A 140 -5.67 -17.13 -3.89
N LEU A 141 -4.39 -17.01 -4.29
CA LEU A 141 -3.26 -17.69 -3.62
C LEU A 141 -2.68 -16.92 -2.43
N VAL A 142 -3.34 -15.86 -1.97
CA VAL A 142 -2.96 -15.21 -0.71
C VAL A 142 -3.61 -15.97 0.45
N PRO A 143 -2.81 -16.54 1.37
CA PRO A 143 -3.36 -17.30 2.50
C PRO A 143 -4.28 -16.45 3.38
N ASP A 144 -5.34 -17.03 3.88
CA ASP A 144 -6.26 -16.32 4.77
C ASP A 144 -5.58 -15.88 6.07
N SER A 145 -4.57 -16.61 6.55
CA SER A 145 -3.75 -16.20 7.69
C SER A 145 -3.06 -14.86 7.47
N VAL A 146 -2.61 -14.58 6.23
CA VAL A 146 -2.01 -13.29 5.86
C VAL A 146 -3.07 -12.19 5.88
N LYS A 147 -4.25 -12.47 5.35
CA LYS A 147 -5.38 -11.52 5.36
C LYS A 147 -5.77 -11.16 6.80
N PHE A 148 -5.91 -12.16 7.68
CA PHE A 148 -6.20 -11.93 9.10
C PHE A 148 -5.12 -11.11 9.82
N ALA A 149 -3.85 -11.32 9.49
CA ALA A 149 -2.76 -10.52 10.05
C ALA A 149 -2.79 -9.06 9.58
N LEU A 150 -3.31 -8.80 8.38
CA LEU A 150 -3.43 -7.47 7.79
C LEU A 150 -4.74 -6.76 8.13
N ASP A 151 -5.77 -7.46 8.59
CA ASP A 151 -7.09 -6.88 8.88
C ASP A 151 -7.04 -5.67 9.85
N PRO A 152 -6.20 -5.65 10.90
CA PRO A 152 -6.05 -4.47 11.77
C PRO A 152 -5.55 -3.22 11.06
N TYR A 153 -4.87 -3.37 9.93
CA TYR A 153 -4.32 -2.29 9.12
C TYR A 153 -5.26 -1.84 8.00
N ARG A 154 -6.37 -2.54 7.77
CA ARG A 154 -7.29 -2.21 6.68
C ARG A 154 -8.06 -0.92 6.95
N ARG A 155 -8.12 -0.08 5.94
CA ARG A 155 -8.91 1.16 5.91
C ARG A 155 -10.03 1.02 4.89
N PHE A 156 -11.27 0.99 5.37
CA PHE A 156 -12.45 0.81 4.54
C PHE A 156 -13.21 2.09 4.32
N PRO A 157 -13.82 2.29 3.13
CA PRO A 157 -14.90 3.23 2.99
C PRO A 157 -16.05 2.80 3.91
N LEU A 158 -16.51 3.72 4.75
CA LEU A 158 -17.78 3.56 5.47
C LEU A 158 -18.87 3.86 4.45
N PHE A 159 -19.63 2.87 4.07
CA PHE A 159 -20.85 3.03 3.28
C PHE A 159 -21.99 3.51 4.17
#